data_db11d86cc4b432f154b24ea5a48e0339
#
_entry.id   db11d86cc4b432f154b24ea5a48e0339
#
_cell.length_a   1.000
_cell.length_b   1.000
_cell.length_c   1.000
_cell.angle_alpha   90.00
_cell.angle_beta   90.00
_cell.angle_gamma   90.00
#
_symmetry.space_group_name_H-M   'P 1'
#
loop_
_entity.id
_entity.type
_entity.pdbx_description
1 polymer ?
#
loop_
_entity_poly.entity_id
_entity_poly.type
_entity_poly.pdbx_seq_one_letter_code
_entity_poly.pdbx_strand_id
1 'polypeptide(L)'
;MDVPLPVLLGSLAVAAVGAWLLLLFRRGSDGHSKSKSKLPLPPGPRGWPVLGNLPQLGAKPHHTMCALAREYGPLFRLRFGSAEVVVAASAGVAAQFLRAHDANFSNRPPNSGAEHVAYNYQDLVFAPYGARWRALRKLCAVHLFSAKALDDLRSVRESEVALFVRELAARAGQVALGQAANVCATNTLARATVGRRVFAADDGGEQGAAREFKEMVVELMQLAGVFNVGDFVPALRPLDPQGVVRRMKKLHRRYDDMMNGIIAERRAAEEGKDLLSVLLARMRDQQPLADGEDGRITDTDIKALLLVSTTSSDDKFILFFFSSFMIA
;
A
#
# COMPACT_ATOMS: atom_id res chain seq x y z
N MET A 1 19.12 9.18 -56.65
CA MET A 1 19.35 9.58 -55.24
C MET A 1 18.95 8.39 -54.37
N ASP A 2 19.89 7.52 -54.06
CA ASP A 2 19.59 6.34 -53.27
C ASP A 2 19.56 6.71 -51.80
N VAL A 3 18.39 6.57 -51.19
CA VAL A 3 18.23 6.79 -49.75
C VAL A 3 19.01 5.69 -49.03
N PRO A 4 19.95 6.03 -48.14
CA PRO A 4 20.77 5.02 -47.48
C PRO A 4 19.90 4.08 -46.63
N LEU A 5 20.17 2.78 -46.76
CA LEU A 5 19.45 1.69 -46.12
C LEU A 5 19.11 1.94 -44.60
N PRO A 6 20.02 2.52 -43.79
CA PRO A 6 19.72 2.82 -42.39
C PRO A 6 18.62 3.88 -42.19
N VAL A 7 18.46 4.81 -43.12
CA VAL A 7 17.41 5.82 -43.10
C VAL A 7 16.04 5.21 -43.44
N LEU A 8 16.01 4.27 -44.39
CA LEU A 8 14.80 3.50 -44.72
C LEU A 8 14.37 2.58 -43.58
N LEU A 9 15.29 1.90 -42.90
CA LEU A 9 15.01 1.05 -41.76
C LEU A 9 14.52 1.91 -40.55
N GLY A 10 15.12 3.07 -40.34
CA GLY A 10 14.70 4.01 -39.29
C GLY A 10 13.29 4.54 -39.53
N SER A 11 12.94 4.94 -40.77
CA SER A 11 11.58 5.42 -41.09
C SER A 11 10.54 4.31 -41.02
N LEU A 12 10.85 3.08 -41.41
CA LEU A 12 9.98 1.91 -41.23
C LEU A 12 9.73 1.60 -39.76
N ALA A 13 10.78 1.65 -38.91
CA ALA A 13 10.62 1.46 -37.46
C ALA A 13 9.74 2.53 -36.81
N VAL A 14 9.90 3.80 -37.18
CA VAL A 14 9.06 4.90 -36.70
C VAL A 14 7.61 4.74 -37.20
N ALA A 15 7.41 4.35 -38.45
CA ALA A 15 6.08 4.10 -39.00
C ALA A 15 5.41 2.89 -38.33
N ALA A 16 6.16 1.81 -38.03
CA ALA A 16 5.65 0.64 -37.33
C ALA A 16 5.27 0.96 -35.88
N VAL A 17 6.09 1.75 -35.18
CA VAL A 17 5.77 2.25 -33.83
C VAL A 17 4.56 3.17 -33.87
N GLY A 18 4.46 4.06 -34.86
CA GLY A 18 3.30 4.91 -35.05
C GLY A 18 2.02 4.14 -35.34
N ALA A 19 2.07 3.14 -36.22
CA ALA A 19 0.95 2.25 -36.54
C ALA A 19 0.55 1.40 -35.31
N TRP A 20 1.53 0.88 -34.58
CA TRP A 20 1.30 0.14 -33.35
C TRP A 20 0.64 1.00 -32.26
N LEU A 21 1.10 2.24 -32.08
CA LEU A 21 0.50 3.23 -31.21
C LEU A 21 -0.94 3.55 -31.65
N LEU A 22 -1.20 3.73 -32.94
CA LEU A 22 -2.54 3.96 -33.48
C LEU A 22 -3.47 2.75 -33.28
N LEU A 23 -2.97 1.53 -33.41
CA LEU A 23 -3.73 0.31 -33.14
C LEU A 23 -4.07 0.19 -31.65
N LEU A 24 -3.14 0.54 -30.77
CA LEU A 24 -3.40 0.62 -29.34
C LEU A 24 -4.44 1.71 -29.01
N PHE A 25 -4.40 2.83 -29.73
CA PHE A 25 -5.39 3.89 -29.63
C PHE A 25 -6.80 3.41 -29.99
N ARG A 26 -6.93 2.66 -31.09
CA ARG A 26 -8.21 2.08 -31.52
C ARG A 26 -8.72 1.01 -30.54
N ARG A 27 -7.85 0.09 -30.07
CA ARG A 27 -8.23 -0.91 -29.08
C ARG A 27 -8.61 -0.32 -27.70
N GLY A 28 -7.95 0.76 -27.28
CA GLY A 28 -8.30 1.48 -26.05
C GLY A 28 -9.64 2.22 -26.15
N SER A 29 -10.06 2.60 -27.37
CA SER A 29 -11.34 3.27 -27.63
C SER A 29 -12.54 2.30 -27.68
N ASP A 30 -12.31 1.06 -28.12
CA ASP A 30 -13.37 0.07 -28.29
C ASP A 30 -13.65 -0.74 -27.00
N GLY A 31 -12.75 -0.69 -26.01
CA GLY A 31 -12.89 -1.35 -24.70
C GLY A 31 -13.86 -0.66 -23.72
N HIS A 32 -14.41 0.48 -24.07
CA HIS A 32 -15.48 1.07 -23.28
C HIS A 32 -16.75 0.24 -23.51
N SER A 33 -17.02 -0.68 -22.59
CA SER A 33 -18.37 -1.18 -22.37
C SER A 33 -19.29 0.04 -22.41
N LYS A 34 -20.09 0.14 -23.48
CA LYS A 34 -21.18 1.08 -23.60
C LYS A 34 -22.23 0.73 -22.55
N SER A 35 -21.92 0.91 -21.29
CA SER A 35 -22.93 1.03 -20.27
C SER A 35 -23.75 2.23 -20.69
N LYS A 36 -24.96 1.97 -21.15
CA LYS A 36 -25.96 2.97 -21.49
C LYS A 36 -26.49 3.64 -20.22
N SER A 37 -25.60 4.15 -19.38
CA SER A 37 -25.96 5.05 -18.30
C SER A 37 -26.55 6.31 -18.94
N LYS A 38 -27.82 6.58 -18.69
CA LYS A 38 -28.52 7.78 -19.14
C LYS A 38 -28.08 9.03 -18.35
N LEU A 39 -27.23 8.87 -17.34
CA LEU A 39 -26.79 9.96 -16.47
C LEU A 39 -25.51 10.60 -17.02
N PRO A 40 -25.40 11.93 -16.97
CA PRO A 40 -24.18 12.64 -17.35
C PRO A 40 -23.02 12.26 -16.41
N LEU A 41 -21.83 12.14 -16.98
CA LEU A 41 -20.62 11.91 -16.20
C LEU A 41 -20.26 13.19 -15.41
N PRO A 42 -19.60 13.07 -14.25
CA PRO A 42 -19.12 14.23 -13.51
C PRO A 42 -18.22 15.14 -14.39
N PRO A 43 -18.22 16.46 -14.16
CA PRO A 43 -17.35 17.39 -14.90
C PRO A 43 -15.87 17.07 -14.62
N GLY A 44 -14.97 17.56 -15.47
CA GLY A 44 -13.54 17.40 -15.27
C GLY A 44 -12.71 17.91 -16.44
N PRO A 45 -11.40 18.09 -16.24
CA PRO A 45 -10.50 18.60 -17.26
C PRO A 45 -10.32 17.61 -18.41
N ARG A 46 -10.00 18.16 -19.59
CA ARG A 46 -9.64 17.33 -20.73
C ARG A 46 -8.28 16.66 -20.49
N GLY A 47 -8.24 15.34 -20.62
CA GLY A 47 -7.01 14.57 -20.52
C GLY A 47 -6.23 14.54 -21.84
N TRP A 48 -4.92 14.33 -21.74
CA TRP A 48 -4.04 14.08 -22.89
C TRP A 48 -4.40 12.75 -23.57
N PRO A 49 -4.10 12.60 -24.84
CA PRO A 49 -4.18 11.31 -25.52
C PRO A 49 -3.36 10.26 -24.75
N VAL A 50 -3.82 9.02 -24.67
CA VAL A 50 -3.22 7.87 -23.97
C VAL A 50 -3.05 8.07 -22.46
N LEU A 51 -2.34 9.10 -22.02
CA LEU A 51 -1.99 9.34 -20.61
C LEU A 51 -3.14 9.94 -19.78
N GLY A 52 -4.14 10.52 -20.43
CA GLY A 52 -5.22 11.22 -19.70
C GLY A 52 -4.70 12.42 -18.91
N ASN A 53 -5.10 12.52 -17.66
CA ASN A 53 -4.74 13.64 -16.78
C ASN A 53 -3.47 13.36 -15.93
N LEU A 54 -2.79 12.22 -16.10
CA LEU A 54 -1.56 11.91 -15.36
C LEU A 54 -0.50 13.02 -15.41
N PRO A 55 -0.16 13.61 -16.60
CA PRO A 55 0.84 14.68 -16.65
C PRO A 55 0.41 15.97 -15.95
N GLN A 56 -0.90 16.16 -15.74
CA GLN A 56 -1.44 17.36 -15.08
C GLN A 56 -1.32 17.30 -13.55
N LEU A 57 -1.11 16.11 -12.96
CA LEU A 57 -1.03 15.96 -11.51
C LEU A 57 0.21 16.62 -10.90
N GLY A 58 1.33 16.67 -11.65
CA GLY A 58 2.58 17.27 -11.18
C GLY A 58 3.20 16.55 -9.99
N ALA A 59 4.18 17.20 -9.35
CA ALA A 59 4.90 16.63 -8.20
C ALA A 59 4.07 16.58 -6.90
N LYS A 60 3.00 17.36 -6.80
CA LYS A 60 2.11 17.43 -5.64
C LYS A 60 0.65 17.20 -6.05
N PRO A 61 0.24 15.94 -6.31
CA PRO A 61 -1.08 15.61 -6.83
C PRO A 61 -2.24 16.18 -6.00
N HIS A 62 -2.09 16.21 -4.68
CA HIS A 62 -3.10 16.73 -3.76
C HIS A 62 -3.37 18.24 -3.94
N HIS A 63 -2.33 19.04 -4.26
CA HIS A 63 -2.50 20.46 -4.57
C HIS A 63 -3.27 20.64 -5.88
N THR A 64 -2.93 19.86 -6.91
CA THR A 64 -3.62 19.88 -8.19
C THR A 64 -5.08 19.45 -8.04
N MET A 65 -5.36 18.38 -7.30
CA MET A 65 -6.74 17.96 -7.03
C MET A 65 -7.54 19.02 -6.26
N CYS A 66 -6.90 19.73 -5.32
CA CYS A 66 -7.54 20.81 -4.59
C CYS A 66 -7.88 22.01 -5.52
N ALA A 67 -6.99 22.34 -6.47
CA ALA A 67 -7.25 23.38 -7.47
C ALA A 67 -8.39 22.97 -8.42
N LEU A 68 -8.39 21.74 -8.90
CA LEU A 68 -9.45 21.19 -9.76
C LEU A 68 -10.80 21.13 -9.04
N ALA A 69 -10.81 20.84 -7.73
CA ALA A 69 -12.03 20.88 -6.94
C ALA A 69 -12.67 22.29 -6.84
N ARG A 70 -11.85 23.34 -6.86
CA ARG A 70 -12.34 24.73 -6.91
C ARG A 70 -12.95 25.07 -8.26
N GLU A 71 -12.43 24.48 -9.34
CA GLU A 71 -12.88 24.75 -10.72
C GLU A 71 -14.09 23.88 -11.10
N TYR A 72 -14.06 22.58 -10.82
CA TYR A 72 -15.07 21.61 -11.27
C TYR A 72 -16.08 21.22 -10.19
N GLY A 73 -15.88 21.68 -8.95
CA GLY A 73 -16.76 21.38 -7.82
C GLY A 73 -16.35 20.15 -7.00
N PRO A 74 -17.18 19.75 -6.01
CA PRO A 74 -16.85 18.75 -5.01
C PRO A 74 -16.83 17.30 -5.52
N LEU A 75 -17.30 17.06 -6.74
CA LEU A 75 -17.30 15.76 -7.42
C LEU A 75 -16.86 15.98 -8.87
N PHE A 76 -15.71 15.47 -9.24
CA PHE A 76 -15.20 15.61 -10.60
C PHE A 76 -14.49 14.34 -11.07
N ARG A 77 -14.31 14.24 -12.39
CA ARG A 77 -13.72 13.08 -13.05
C ARG A 77 -12.34 13.41 -13.62
N LEU A 78 -11.43 12.46 -13.46
CA LEU A 78 -10.13 12.42 -14.11
C LEU A 78 -10.00 11.12 -14.92
N ARG A 79 -9.10 11.10 -15.88
CA ARG A 79 -8.71 9.91 -16.58
C ARG A 79 -7.21 9.68 -16.39
N PHE A 80 -6.83 8.55 -15.84
CA PHE A 80 -5.44 8.13 -15.69
C PHE A 80 -5.17 7.01 -16.68
N GLY A 81 -4.58 7.34 -17.83
CA GLY A 81 -4.42 6.37 -18.91
C GLY A 81 -5.75 5.75 -19.34
N SER A 82 -5.91 4.44 -19.09
CA SER A 82 -7.14 3.67 -19.34
C SER A 82 -8.14 3.70 -18.19
N ALA A 83 -7.73 4.16 -17.00
CA ALA A 83 -8.59 4.15 -15.81
C ALA A 83 -9.39 5.45 -15.67
N GLU A 84 -10.70 5.33 -15.42
CA GLU A 84 -11.55 6.44 -15.02
C GLU A 84 -11.49 6.60 -13.50
N VAL A 85 -11.26 7.81 -13.04
CA VAL A 85 -11.12 8.16 -11.62
C VAL A 85 -12.13 9.23 -11.26
N VAL A 86 -12.93 9.00 -10.25
CA VAL A 86 -13.84 10.00 -9.69
C VAL A 86 -13.26 10.50 -8.38
N VAL A 87 -13.17 11.81 -8.25
CA VAL A 87 -12.60 12.46 -7.06
C VAL A 87 -13.73 13.07 -6.23
N ALA A 88 -13.84 12.62 -4.97
CA ALA A 88 -14.73 13.16 -3.95
C ALA A 88 -13.94 14.19 -3.13
N ALA A 89 -14.14 15.48 -3.38
CA ALA A 89 -13.36 16.57 -2.82
C ALA A 89 -14.06 17.32 -1.68
N SER A 90 -15.17 16.80 -1.16
CA SER A 90 -15.83 17.33 0.03
C SER A 90 -16.27 16.24 0.98
N ALA A 91 -16.37 16.56 2.28
CA ALA A 91 -16.81 15.62 3.30
C ALA A 91 -18.20 15.04 3.01
N GLY A 92 -19.14 15.83 2.50
CA GLY A 92 -20.48 15.38 2.14
C GLY A 92 -20.48 14.36 1.01
N VAL A 93 -19.71 14.61 -0.05
CA VAL A 93 -19.56 13.65 -1.16
C VAL A 93 -18.79 12.42 -0.71
N ALA A 94 -17.71 12.57 0.06
CA ALA A 94 -16.96 11.43 0.58
C ALA A 94 -17.85 10.52 1.46
N ALA A 95 -18.74 11.07 2.27
CA ALA A 95 -19.68 10.31 3.07
C ALA A 95 -20.65 9.46 2.22
N GLN A 96 -21.03 9.93 1.02
CA GLN A 96 -21.84 9.12 0.10
C GLN A 96 -21.09 7.88 -0.38
N PHE A 97 -19.80 7.99 -0.68
CA PHE A 97 -18.97 6.85 -1.12
C PHE A 97 -18.61 5.92 0.03
N LEU A 98 -18.20 6.48 1.19
CA LEU A 98 -17.59 5.71 2.27
C LEU A 98 -18.58 5.18 3.32
N ARG A 99 -19.83 5.71 3.34
CA ARG A 99 -20.86 5.28 4.28
C ARG A 99 -22.15 4.85 3.59
N ALA A 100 -22.76 5.72 2.77
CA ALA A 100 -24.06 5.43 2.18
C ALA A 100 -24.01 4.31 1.12
N HIS A 101 -22.91 4.22 0.38
CA HIS A 101 -22.71 3.28 -0.73
C HIS A 101 -21.40 2.51 -0.61
N ASP A 102 -20.88 2.29 0.61
CA ASP A 102 -19.60 1.65 0.88
C ASP A 102 -19.45 0.29 0.21
N ALA A 103 -20.49 -0.53 0.20
CA ALA A 103 -20.48 -1.85 -0.44
C ALA A 103 -20.12 -1.80 -1.94
N ASN A 104 -20.48 -0.71 -2.63
CA ASN A 104 -20.18 -0.53 -4.06
C ASN A 104 -18.75 -0.02 -4.30
N PHE A 105 -18.12 0.61 -3.30
CA PHE A 105 -16.83 1.29 -3.41
C PHE A 105 -15.76 0.71 -2.48
N SER A 106 -16.02 -0.41 -1.81
CA SER A 106 -15.11 -1.02 -0.83
C SER A 106 -13.89 -1.71 -1.46
N ASN A 107 -13.94 -2.05 -2.74
CA ASN A 107 -12.83 -2.72 -3.41
C ASN A 107 -11.68 -1.76 -3.74
N ARG A 108 -10.47 -2.33 -3.86
CA ARG A 108 -9.26 -1.61 -4.28
C ARG A 108 -8.97 -1.86 -5.76
N PRO A 109 -8.55 -0.84 -6.52
CA PRO A 109 -8.14 -1.04 -7.91
C PRO A 109 -6.86 -1.87 -7.96
N PRO A 110 -6.72 -2.73 -8.99
CA PRO A 110 -5.49 -3.46 -9.23
C PRO A 110 -4.31 -2.50 -9.46
N ASN A 111 -3.17 -2.79 -8.82
CA ASN A 111 -1.93 -2.03 -8.99
C ASN A 111 -0.71 -2.93 -8.77
N SER A 112 0.44 -2.52 -9.31
CA SER A 112 1.70 -3.26 -9.21
C SER A 112 2.20 -3.41 -7.78
N GLY A 113 1.92 -2.46 -6.88
CA GLY A 113 2.29 -2.54 -5.47
C GLY A 113 1.58 -3.69 -4.77
N ALA A 114 0.26 -3.78 -4.94
CA ALA A 114 -0.53 -4.86 -4.36
C ALA A 114 -0.16 -6.23 -4.92
N GLU A 115 0.15 -6.30 -6.23
CA GLU A 115 0.55 -7.55 -6.87
C GLU A 115 1.93 -8.03 -6.43
N HIS A 116 2.93 -7.14 -6.39
CA HIS A 116 4.32 -7.54 -6.23
C HIS A 116 4.87 -7.36 -4.81
N VAL A 117 4.30 -6.49 -4.00
CA VAL A 117 4.74 -6.26 -2.61
C VAL A 117 3.79 -6.89 -1.61
N ALA A 118 2.49 -6.69 -1.79
CA ALA A 118 1.45 -7.13 -0.85
C ALA A 118 0.98 -8.59 -1.10
N TYR A 119 1.89 -9.48 -1.47
CA TYR A 119 1.62 -10.91 -1.67
C TYR A 119 0.42 -11.20 -2.58
N ASN A 120 0.35 -10.51 -3.72
CA ASN A 120 -0.76 -10.64 -4.67
C ASN A 120 -2.12 -10.39 -4.01
N TYR A 121 -2.29 -9.21 -3.44
CA TYR A 121 -3.54 -8.75 -2.79
C TYR A 121 -3.95 -9.56 -1.56
N GLN A 122 -3.01 -10.17 -0.83
CA GLN A 122 -3.34 -10.99 0.34
C GLN A 122 -3.21 -10.23 1.67
N ASP A 123 -2.82 -8.97 1.63
CA ASP A 123 -2.72 -8.11 2.79
C ASP A 123 -4.08 -7.49 3.20
N LEU A 124 -4.11 -6.76 4.32
CA LEU A 124 -5.33 -6.11 4.81
C LEU A 124 -5.69 -4.83 4.03
N VAL A 125 -4.72 -4.18 3.36
CA VAL A 125 -4.91 -2.89 2.67
C VAL A 125 -5.48 -3.07 1.27
N PHE A 126 -4.96 -4.04 0.52
CA PHE A 126 -5.29 -4.22 -0.90
C PHE A 126 -6.16 -5.45 -1.18
N ALA A 127 -6.41 -6.32 -0.20
CA ALA A 127 -7.27 -7.46 -0.40
C ALA A 127 -8.67 -7.03 -0.84
N PRO A 128 -9.27 -7.73 -1.82
CA PRO A 128 -10.66 -7.50 -2.21
C PRO A 128 -11.60 -7.67 -1.02
N TYR A 129 -12.65 -6.85 -0.99
CA TYR A 129 -13.67 -6.98 0.05
C TYR A 129 -14.37 -8.34 -0.07
N GLY A 130 -14.22 -9.19 0.95
CA GLY A 130 -14.74 -10.55 0.95
C GLY A 130 -14.58 -11.22 2.32
N ALA A 131 -14.89 -12.50 2.39
CA ALA A 131 -14.81 -13.29 3.63
C ALA A 131 -13.39 -13.28 4.19
N ARG A 132 -12.37 -13.48 3.35
CA ARG A 132 -10.95 -13.43 3.74
C ARG A 132 -10.58 -12.09 4.36
N TRP A 133 -10.90 -10.96 3.72
CA TRP A 133 -10.62 -9.63 4.26
C TRP A 133 -11.29 -9.42 5.61
N ARG A 134 -12.58 -9.81 5.75
CA ARG A 134 -13.29 -9.72 7.02
C ARG A 134 -12.63 -10.54 8.12
N ALA A 135 -12.14 -11.74 7.80
CA ALA A 135 -11.45 -12.60 8.74
C ALA A 135 -10.12 -12.00 9.20
N LEU A 136 -9.27 -11.51 8.28
CA LEU A 136 -8.02 -10.84 8.62
C LEU A 136 -8.27 -9.59 9.49
N ARG A 137 -9.28 -8.79 9.12
CA ARG A 137 -9.68 -7.62 9.92
C ARG A 137 -10.17 -8.01 11.32
N LYS A 138 -10.98 -9.09 11.44
CA LYS A 138 -11.44 -9.62 12.73
C LYS A 138 -10.25 -10.07 13.61
N LEU A 139 -9.27 -10.76 13.02
CA LEU A 139 -8.05 -11.16 13.74
C LEU A 139 -7.31 -9.95 14.32
N CYS A 140 -7.05 -8.93 13.51
CA CYS A 140 -6.40 -7.71 13.98
C CYS A 140 -7.25 -7.00 15.07
N ALA A 141 -8.56 -6.87 14.86
CA ALA A 141 -9.45 -6.21 15.81
C ALA A 141 -9.45 -6.91 17.18
N VAL A 142 -9.47 -8.25 17.19
CA VAL A 142 -9.51 -9.04 18.42
C VAL A 142 -8.14 -9.04 19.12
N HIS A 143 -7.04 -9.23 18.40
CA HIS A 143 -5.73 -9.49 18.99
C HIS A 143 -4.84 -8.26 19.14
N LEU A 144 -5.16 -7.13 18.48
CA LEU A 144 -4.39 -5.89 18.60
C LEU A 144 -5.20 -4.73 19.20
N PHE A 145 -6.52 -4.67 18.92
CA PHE A 145 -7.32 -3.46 19.20
C PHE A 145 -8.51 -3.68 20.11
N SER A 146 -8.77 -4.90 20.59
CA SER A 146 -9.78 -5.12 21.64
C SER A 146 -9.33 -4.51 22.96
N ALA A 147 -10.27 -4.16 23.83
CA ALA A 147 -9.95 -3.62 25.15
C ALA A 147 -9.00 -4.54 25.95
N LYS A 148 -9.21 -5.86 25.87
CA LYS A 148 -8.32 -6.85 26.49
C LYS A 148 -6.92 -6.81 25.86
N ALA A 149 -6.80 -6.86 24.52
CA ALA A 149 -5.50 -6.83 23.85
C ALA A 149 -4.73 -5.53 24.15
N LEU A 150 -5.45 -4.40 24.18
CA LEU A 150 -4.84 -3.13 24.58
C LEU A 150 -4.35 -3.13 26.03
N ASP A 151 -5.05 -3.78 26.94
CA ASP A 151 -4.60 -3.91 28.34
C ASP A 151 -3.40 -4.87 28.44
N ASP A 152 -3.45 -6.04 27.81
CA ASP A 152 -2.36 -7.01 27.76
C ASP A 152 -1.06 -6.41 27.17
N LEU A 153 -1.18 -5.49 26.20
CA LEU A 153 -0.05 -4.79 25.57
C LEU A 153 0.33 -3.47 26.27
N ARG A 154 -0.26 -3.15 27.43
CA ARG A 154 0.01 -1.90 28.15
C ARG A 154 1.49 -1.77 28.53
N SER A 155 2.09 -2.80 29.06
CA SER A 155 3.51 -2.79 29.46
C SER A 155 4.46 -2.54 28.29
N VAL A 156 4.09 -3.01 27.09
CA VAL A 156 4.83 -2.74 25.85
C VAL A 156 4.79 -1.24 25.53
N ARG A 157 3.60 -0.63 25.55
CA ARG A 157 3.43 0.80 25.28
C ARG A 157 4.16 1.67 26.31
N GLU A 158 3.98 1.38 27.58
CA GLU A 158 4.63 2.12 28.67
C GLU A 158 6.15 2.06 28.60
N SER A 159 6.72 0.91 28.28
CA SER A 159 8.18 0.75 28.14
C SER A 159 8.73 1.52 26.93
N GLU A 160 8.04 1.50 25.77
CA GLU A 160 8.48 2.26 24.58
C GLU A 160 8.33 3.77 24.79
N VAL A 161 7.27 4.23 25.44
CA VAL A 161 7.09 5.65 25.81
C VAL A 161 8.15 6.09 26.82
N ALA A 162 8.49 5.26 27.81
CA ALA A 162 9.55 5.57 28.76
C ALA A 162 10.93 5.70 28.11
N LEU A 163 11.22 4.85 27.09
CA LEU A 163 12.43 4.96 26.28
C LEU A 163 12.43 6.25 25.45
N PHE A 164 11.33 6.55 24.78
CA PHE A 164 11.13 7.77 24.00
C PHE A 164 11.37 9.04 24.85
N VAL A 165 10.77 9.11 26.05
CA VAL A 165 10.96 10.25 26.97
C VAL A 165 12.40 10.34 27.40
N ARG A 166 13.07 9.22 27.74
CA ARG A 166 14.50 9.21 28.11
C ARG A 166 15.41 9.71 26.98
N GLU A 167 15.16 9.25 25.76
CA GLU A 167 15.92 9.71 24.59
C GLU A 167 15.74 11.21 24.34
N LEU A 168 14.54 11.75 24.51
CA LEU A 168 14.28 13.18 24.39
C LEU A 168 15.00 13.97 25.48
N ALA A 169 14.96 13.49 26.72
CA ALA A 169 15.62 14.15 27.86
C ALA A 169 17.15 14.13 27.74
N ALA A 170 17.73 13.09 27.14
CA ALA A 170 19.17 12.97 26.96
C ALA A 170 19.72 13.85 25.82
N ARG A 171 18.87 14.34 24.91
CA ARG A 171 19.29 15.19 23.80
C ARG A 171 19.29 16.65 24.20
N ALA A 172 20.48 17.28 24.18
CA ALA A 172 20.60 18.74 24.31
C ALA A 172 20.34 19.41 22.95
N GLY A 173 19.44 20.40 22.91
CA GLY A 173 19.16 21.22 21.71
C GLY A 173 17.92 20.79 20.92
N GLN A 174 17.92 21.01 19.61
CA GLN A 174 16.77 20.73 18.74
C GLN A 174 16.59 19.22 18.51
N VAL A 175 15.38 18.75 18.67
CA VAL A 175 14.99 17.35 18.45
C VAL A 175 13.99 17.27 17.29
N ALA A 176 14.22 16.35 16.36
CA ALA A 176 13.24 15.98 15.34
C ALA A 176 12.14 15.12 15.99
N LEU A 177 11.19 15.77 16.68
CA LEU A 177 10.16 15.12 17.48
C LEU A 177 9.34 14.11 16.69
N GLY A 178 8.95 14.44 15.44
CA GLY A 178 8.18 13.52 14.59
C GLY A 178 8.95 12.23 14.29
N GLN A 179 10.25 12.31 14.04
CA GLN A 179 11.09 11.13 13.81
C GLN A 179 11.20 10.26 15.07
N ALA A 180 11.42 10.86 16.23
CA ALA A 180 11.50 10.13 17.50
C ALA A 180 10.16 9.47 17.88
N ALA A 181 9.05 10.18 17.71
CA ALA A 181 7.71 9.65 17.93
C ALA A 181 7.39 8.48 16.97
N ASN A 182 7.83 8.59 15.71
CA ASN A 182 7.65 7.52 14.73
C ASN A 182 8.41 6.24 15.14
N VAL A 183 9.66 6.35 15.61
CA VAL A 183 10.41 5.20 16.12
C VAL A 183 9.68 4.55 17.31
N CYS A 184 9.18 5.33 18.26
CA CYS A 184 8.41 4.83 19.39
C CYS A 184 7.14 4.08 18.93
N ALA A 185 6.36 4.67 18.03
CA ALA A 185 5.15 4.05 17.51
C ALA A 185 5.43 2.75 16.75
N THR A 186 6.46 2.75 15.90
CA THR A 186 6.85 1.57 15.13
C THR A 186 7.33 0.42 16.03
N ASN A 187 8.17 0.72 17.02
CA ASN A 187 8.62 -0.30 17.96
C ASN A 187 7.47 -0.84 18.81
N THR A 188 6.55 0.03 19.23
CA THR A 188 5.33 -0.43 19.94
C THR A 188 4.54 -1.42 19.11
N LEU A 189 4.29 -1.09 17.83
CA LEU A 189 3.54 -1.96 16.93
C LEU A 189 4.32 -3.24 16.59
N ALA A 190 5.62 -3.16 16.34
CA ALA A 190 6.46 -4.32 16.06
C ALA A 190 6.50 -5.30 17.27
N ARG A 191 6.60 -4.78 18.49
CA ARG A 191 6.52 -5.61 19.70
C ARG A 191 5.15 -6.25 19.88
N ALA A 192 4.09 -5.56 19.54
CA ALA A 192 2.74 -6.11 19.57
C ALA A 192 2.50 -7.18 18.50
N THR A 193 3.15 -7.06 17.33
CA THR A 193 2.93 -7.94 16.18
C THR A 193 3.91 -9.07 16.07
N VAL A 194 5.23 -8.81 16.27
CA VAL A 194 6.31 -9.80 16.10
C VAL A 194 7.10 -10.03 17.39
N GLY A 195 6.73 -9.38 18.49
CA GLY A 195 7.30 -9.60 19.83
C GLY A 195 8.67 -8.95 20.05
N ARG A 196 9.22 -8.19 19.09
CA ARG A 196 10.54 -7.55 19.21
C ARG A 196 10.54 -6.12 18.66
N ARG A 197 11.56 -5.34 19.09
CA ARG A 197 11.81 -4.00 18.53
C ARG A 197 12.42 -4.13 17.13
N VAL A 198 12.08 -3.22 16.27
CA VAL A 198 12.64 -3.10 14.91
C VAL A 198 13.73 -2.04 14.87
N PHE A 199 13.56 -0.95 15.61
CA PHE A 199 14.60 0.06 15.79
C PHE A 199 15.25 -0.15 17.15
N ALA A 200 16.43 -0.78 17.17
CA ALA A 200 17.21 -0.93 18.40
C ALA A 200 17.75 0.43 18.85
N ALA A 201 17.72 0.69 20.16
CA ALA A 201 18.62 1.67 20.74
C ALA A 201 20.02 1.04 20.74
N ASP A 202 21.01 1.79 20.38
CA ASP A 202 22.50 1.61 20.37
C ASP A 202 23.19 0.33 20.91
N ASP A 203 22.54 -0.80 20.99
CA ASP A 203 23.13 -2.06 21.47
C ASP A 203 23.73 -2.85 20.29
N GLY A 204 24.97 -2.67 20.12
CA GLY A 204 26.11 -3.19 19.36
C GLY A 204 26.02 -4.45 18.48
N GLY A 205 24.93 -5.20 18.40
CA GLY A 205 24.87 -6.46 17.66
C GLY A 205 23.77 -6.57 16.59
N GLU A 206 22.66 -5.88 16.75
CA GLU A 206 21.51 -5.94 15.83
C GLU A 206 21.42 -4.74 14.85
N GLN A 207 22.41 -3.88 14.83
CA GLN A 207 22.42 -2.64 14.03
C GLN A 207 22.20 -2.89 12.52
N GLY A 208 22.69 -4.01 11.99
CA GLY A 208 22.54 -4.37 10.58
C GLY A 208 21.09 -4.65 10.20
N ALA A 209 20.41 -5.52 10.92
CA ALA A 209 19.04 -5.95 10.64
C ALA A 209 18.02 -4.81 10.86
N ALA A 210 18.18 -4.03 11.93
CA ALA A 210 17.32 -2.87 12.21
C ALA A 210 17.49 -1.78 11.15
N ARG A 211 18.72 -1.53 10.71
CA ARG A 211 19.00 -0.59 9.63
C ARG A 211 18.43 -1.07 8.31
N GLU A 212 18.62 -2.33 7.98
CA GLU A 212 18.06 -2.92 6.76
C GLU A 212 16.54 -2.83 6.73
N PHE A 213 15.89 -3.13 7.85
CA PHE A 213 14.44 -3.00 7.96
C PHE A 213 13.97 -1.56 7.73
N LYS A 214 14.63 -0.58 8.37
CA LYS A 214 14.34 0.83 8.17
C LYS A 214 14.46 1.24 6.70
N GLU A 215 15.54 0.81 6.03
CA GLU A 215 15.75 1.09 4.61
C GLU A 215 14.62 0.48 3.75
N MET A 216 14.19 -0.76 4.07
CA MET A 216 13.07 -1.42 3.39
C MET A 216 11.75 -0.68 3.59
N VAL A 217 11.45 -0.23 4.81
CA VAL A 217 10.22 0.55 5.10
C VAL A 217 10.22 1.87 4.34
N VAL A 218 11.33 2.60 4.34
CA VAL A 218 11.46 3.86 3.59
C VAL A 218 11.29 3.60 2.07
N GLU A 219 11.93 2.57 1.53
CA GLU A 219 11.78 2.21 0.12
C GLU A 219 10.35 1.81 -0.22
N LEU A 220 9.68 1.06 0.66
CA LEU A 220 8.27 0.68 0.50
C LEU A 220 7.36 1.91 0.44
N MET A 221 7.54 2.86 1.36
CA MET A 221 6.74 4.09 1.37
C MET A 221 6.96 4.94 0.12
N GLN A 222 8.21 5.03 -0.34
CA GLN A 222 8.51 5.70 -1.61
C GLN A 222 7.80 5.02 -2.79
N LEU A 223 7.89 3.70 -2.89
CA LEU A 223 7.26 2.92 -3.96
C LEU A 223 5.73 2.95 -3.89
N ALA A 224 5.14 2.96 -2.70
CA ALA A 224 3.69 3.08 -2.51
C ALA A 224 3.13 4.43 -2.98
N GLY A 225 3.95 5.49 -2.94
CA GLY A 225 3.57 6.83 -3.42
C GLY A 225 3.80 7.08 -4.91
N VAL A 226 4.43 6.16 -5.63
CA VAL A 226 4.76 6.35 -7.05
C VAL A 226 3.58 5.99 -7.94
N PHE A 227 3.21 6.92 -8.83
CA PHE A 227 2.31 6.61 -9.94
C PHE A 227 3.06 5.79 -10.99
N ASN A 228 2.92 4.47 -10.95
CA ASN A 228 3.47 3.60 -11.97
C ASN A 228 2.66 3.72 -13.27
N VAL A 229 3.27 4.22 -14.33
CA VAL A 229 2.61 4.41 -15.62
C VAL A 229 2.08 3.09 -16.19
N GLY A 230 2.74 1.96 -15.91
CA GLY A 230 2.31 0.63 -16.34
C GLY A 230 0.95 0.21 -15.77
N ASP A 231 0.54 0.73 -14.59
CA ASP A 231 -0.76 0.42 -14.00
C ASP A 231 -1.91 1.14 -14.75
N PHE A 232 -1.61 2.27 -15.37
CA PHE A 232 -2.59 3.10 -16.08
C PHE A 232 -2.53 2.93 -17.60
N VAL A 233 -1.40 2.51 -18.14
CA VAL A 233 -1.18 2.24 -19.57
C VAL A 233 -0.70 0.80 -19.73
N PRO A 234 -1.61 -0.18 -19.84
CA PRO A 234 -1.27 -1.61 -19.79
C PRO A 234 -0.24 -2.04 -20.84
N ALA A 235 -0.19 -1.37 -21.99
CA ALA A 235 0.78 -1.63 -23.05
C ALA A 235 2.24 -1.36 -22.63
N LEU A 236 2.45 -0.47 -21.65
CA LEU A 236 3.78 -0.14 -21.12
C LEU A 236 4.20 -1.03 -19.95
N ARG A 237 3.28 -1.81 -19.39
CA ARG A 237 3.52 -2.67 -18.22
C ARG A 237 4.70 -3.66 -18.42
N PRO A 238 4.84 -4.36 -19.56
CA PRO A 238 5.95 -5.28 -19.78
C PRO A 238 7.31 -4.59 -19.82
N LEU A 239 7.34 -3.33 -20.22
CA LEU A 239 8.58 -2.56 -20.41
C LEU A 239 9.14 -2.00 -19.09
N ASP A 240 8.31 -1.86 -18.07
CA ASP A 240 8.65 -1.21 -16.78
C ASP A 240 9.50 0.07 -16.96
N PRO A 241 8.98 1.09 -17.68
CA PRO A 241 9.79 2.24 -18.13
C PRO A 241 10.37 3.06 -16.97
N GLN A 242 9.75 2.98 -15.79
CA GLN A 242 10.20 3.65 -14.57
C GLN A 242 11.07 2.74 -13.68
N GLY A 243 11.22 1.45 -13.99
CA GLY A 243 11.91 0.46 -13.16
C GLY A 243 11.23 0.18 -11.81
N VAL A 244 9.98 0.62 -11.65
CA VAL A 244 9.23 0.54 -10.38
C VAL A 244 8.91 -0.91 -10.03
N VAL A 245 8.43 -1.70 -10.99
CA VAL A 245 8.09 -3.13 -10.77
C VAL A 245 9.32 -3.94 -10.38
N ARG A 246 10.48 -3.67 -11.01
CA ARG A 246 11.75 -4.33 -10.68
C ARG A 246 12.17 -4.02 -9.24
N ARG A 247 12.05 -2.75 -8.81
CA ARG A 247 12.33 -2.34 -7.44
C ARG A 247 11.37 -2.99 -6.45
N MET A 248 10.08 -3.03 -6.74
CA MET A 248 9.06 -3.69 -5.91
C MET A 248 9.38 -5.17 -5.72
N LYS A 249 9.73 -5.90 -6.77
CA LYS A 249 10.11 -7.31 -6.69
C LYS A 249 11.40 -7.55 -5.89
N LYS A 250 12.37 -6.62 -5.96
CA LYS A 250 13.59 -6.69 -5.16
C LYS A 250 13.28 -6.47 -3.68
N LEU A 251 12.47 -5.45 -3.38
CA LEU A 251 12.04 -5.13 -2.02
C LEU A 251 11.25 -6.30 -1.41
N HIS A 252 10.31 -6.86 -2.17
CA HIS A 252 9.51 -8.01 -1.72
C HIS A 252 10.38 -9.20 -1.31
N ARG A 253 11.40 -9.55 -2.10
CA ARG A 253 12.31 -10.65 -1.75
C ARG A 253 13.05 -10.38 -0.44
N ARG A 254 13.62 -9.18 -0.27
CA ARG A 254 14.30 -8.80 0.98
C ARG A 254 13.36 -8.89 2.19
N TYR A 255 12.13 -8.39 2.03
CA TYR A 255 11.11 -8.47 3.09
C TYR A 255 10.72 -9.93 3.38
N ASP A 256 10.50 -10.74 2.36
CA ASP A 256 10.13 -12.15 2.49
C ASP A 256 11.21 -12.97 3.20
N ASP A 257 12.48 -12.77 2.83
CA ASP A 257 13.63 -13.41 3.47
C ASP A 257 13.72 -13.05 4.95
N MET A 258 13.55 -11.78 5.29
CA MET A 258 13.55 -11.32 6.67
C MET A 258 12.37 -11.90 7.46
N MET A 259 11.15 -11.91 6.90
CA MET A 259 9.99 -12.49 7.57
C MET A 259 10.11 -14.00 7.76
N ASN A 260 10.71 -14.72 6.82
CA ASN A 260 11.01 -16.14 6.98
C ASN A 260 11.92 -16.39 8.19
N GLY A 261 12.95 -15.57 8.39
CA GLY A 261 13.81 -15.63 9.57
C GLY A 261 13.03 -15.41 10.86
N ILE A 262 12.24 -14.34 10.93
CA ILE A 262 11.41 -14.01 12.11
C ILE A 262 10.42 -15.13 12.44
N ILE A 263 9.75 -15.68 11.42
CA ILE A 263 8.80 -16.79 11.60
C ILE A 263 9.51 -18.06 12.09
N ALA A 264 10.68 -18.38 11.52
CA ALA A 264 11.47 -19.55 11.93
C ALA A 264 11.95 -19.43 13.39
N GLU A 265 12.48 -18.27 13.77
CA GLU A 265 12.88 -17.98 15.17
C GLU A 265 11.68 -18.13 16.12
N ARG A 266 10.51 -17.57 15.75
CA ARG A 266 9.31 -17.66 16.61
C ARG A 266 8.78 -19.07 16.72
N ARG A 267 8.87 -19.90 15.68
CA ARG A 267 8.48 -21.32 15.74
C ARG A 267 9.38 -22.15 16.67
N ALA A 268 10.64 -21.75 16.81
CA ALA A 268 11.61 -22.40 17.69
C ALA A 268 11.52 -21.91 19.15
N ALA A 269 10.90 -20.73 19.37
CA ALA A 269 10.75 -20.13 20.71
C ALA A 269 9.47 -20.62 21.40
N GLU A 270 9.42 -20.44 22.74
CA GLU A 270 8.21 -20.65 23.51
C GLU A 270 7.09 -19.67 23.12
N GLU A 271 5.83 -20.00 23.48
CA GLU A 271 4.64 -19.22 23.15
C GLU A 271 4.76 -17.76 23.61
N GLY A 272 4.61 -16.83 22.68
CA GLY A 272 4.53 -15.39 22.93
C GLY A 272 3.09 -14.88 23.01
N LYS A 273 2.93 -13.62 23.46
CA LYS A 273 1.62 -12.93 23.51
C LYS A 273 1.39 -12.02 22.30
N ASP A 274 2.32 -11.99 21.37
CA ASP A 274 2.24 -11.16 20.15
C ASP A 274 1.34 -11.80 19.07
N LEU A 275 0.95 -10.99 18.09
CA LEU A 275 0.06 -11.42 17.00
C LEU A 275 0.65 -12.60 16.21
N LEU A 276 1.97 -12.59 15.94
CA LEU A 276 2.63 -13.68 15.20
C LEU A 276 2.47 -15.02 15.94
N SER A 277 2.66 -15.03 17.25
CA SER A 277 2.46 -16.24 18.08
C SER A 277 1.04 -16.76 17.98
N VAL A 278 0.03 -15.86 18.02
CA VAL A 278 -1.38 -16.23 17.85
C VAL A 278 -1.66 -16.82 16.47
N LEU A 279 -1.10 -16.22 15.42
CA LEU A 279 -1.30 -16.69 14.04
C LEU A 279 -0.65 -18.06 13.82
N LEU A 280 0.57 -18.28 14.36
CA LEU A 280 1.26 -19.57 14.30
C LEU A 280 0.52 -20.66 15.08
N ALA A 281 -0.03 -20.34 16.25
CA ALA A 281 -0.86 -21.27 17.02
C ALA A 281 -2.11 -21.67 16.22
N ARG A 282 -2.84 -20.71 15.64
CA ARG A 282 -4.00 -21.00 14.79
C ARG A 282 -3.66 -21.84 13.57
N MET A 283 -2.51 -21.61 12.94
CA MET A 283 -2.03 -22.41 11.82
C MET A 283 -1.71 -23.85 12.25
N ARG A 284 -1.05 -24.03 13.40
CA ARG A 284 -0.77 -25.35 14.00
C ARG A 284 -2.04 -26.11 14.30
N ASP A 285 -3.03 -25.43 14.87
CA ASP A 285 -4.32 -26.02 15.25
C ASP A 285 -5.28 -26.19 14.05
N GLN A 286 -4.82 -25.88 12.84
CA GLN A 286 -5.57 -25.98 11.57
C GLN A 286 -6.92 -25.24 11.60
N GLN A 287 -7.01 -24.14 12.35
CA GLN A 287 -8.23 -23.34 12.44
C GLN A 287 -8.50 -22.64 11.11
N PRO A 288 -9.77 -22.62 10.62
CA PRO A 288 -10.12 -21.91 9.40
C PRO A 288 -9.91 -20.40 9.57
N LEU A 289 -9.55 -19.72 8.49
CA LEU A 289 -9.40 -18.27 8.49
C LEU A 289 -10.75 -17.57 8.67
N ALA A 290 -11.80 -18.10 8.03
CA ALA A 290 -13.18 -17.62 8.13
C ALA A 290 -14.17 -18.77 8.27
N ASP A 291 -15.29 -18.51 8.93
CA ASP A 291 -16.38 -19.47 9.02
C ASP A 291 -16.97 -19.74 7.62
N GLY A 292 -16.93 -21.00 7.18
CA GLY A 292 -17.50 -21.44 5.90
C GLY A 292 -16.58 -21.34 4.68
N GLU A 293 -15.30 -20.95 4.85
CA GLU A 293 -14.29 -21.05 3.78
C GLU A 293 -13.27 -22.16 4.07
N ASP A 294 -12.90 -22.88 3.02
CA ASP A 294 -11.90 -24.00 3.05
C ASP A 294 -10.46 -23.51 3.20
N GLY A 295 -10.27 -22.23 3.62
CA GLY A 295 -9.00 -21.54 3.70
C GLY A 295 -8.36 -21.63 5.08
N ARG A 296 -7.29 -22.42 5.23
CA ARG A 296 -6.40 -22.38 6.39
C ARG A 296 -5.47 -21.17 6.32
N ILE A 297 -5.02 -20.68 7.47
CA ILE A 297 -3.98 -19.65 7.54
C ILE A 297 -2.67 -20.22 6.97
N THR A 298 -2.05 -19.52 6.05
CA THR A 298 -0.76 -19.87 5.44
C THR A 298 0.35 -18.93 5.91
N ASP A 299 1.61 -19.31 5.69
CA ASP A 299 2.75 -18.41 5.92
C ASP A 299 2.65 -17.11 5.10
N THR A 300 2.09 -17.20 3.90
CA THR A 300 1.84 -16.02 3.06
C THR A 300 0.84 -15.06 3.70
N ASP A 301 -0.21 -15.58 4.35
CA ASP A 301 -1.18 -14.77 5.08
C ASP A 301 -0.56 -14.05 6.26
N ILE A 302 0.27 -14.77 7.01
CA ILE A 302 1.01 -14.21 8.14
C ILE A 302 1.93 -13.09 7.67
N LYS A 303 2.74 -13.32 6.65
CA LYS A 303 3.66 -12.33 6.10
C LYS A 303 2.94 -11.11 5.54
N ALA A 304 1.85 -11.32 4.80
CA ALA A 304 1.05 -10.25 4.23
C ALA A 304 0.39 -9.38 5.33
N LEU A 305 -0.09 -9.99 6.40
CA LEU A 305 -0.67 -9.26 7.53
C LEU A 305 0.38 -8.47 8.31
N LEU A 306 1.56 -9.08 8.53
CA LEU A 306 2.68 -8.42 9.21
C LEU A 306 3.27 -7.29 8.39
N LEU A 307 3.27 -7.36 7.04
CA LEU A 307 3.72 -6.28 6.17
C LEU A 307 3.01 -4.97 6.50
N VAL A 308 1.70 -4.99 6.59
CA VAL A 308 0.90 -3.81 6.91
C VAL A 308 1.20 -3.31 8.32
N SER A 309 1.27 -4.22 9.28
CA SER A 309 1.47 -3.87 10.70
C SER A 309 2.86 -3.29 10.97
N THR A 310 3.89 -3.73 10.24
CA THR A 310 5.27 -3.27 10.44
C THR A 310 5.62 -2.03 9.63
N THR A 311 4.88 -1.73 8.56
CA THR A 311 5.12 -0.59 7.67
C THR A 311 4.30 0.66 8.02
N SER A 312 3.40 0.58 8.98
CA SER A 312 2.54 1.70 9.43
C SER A 312 3.31 2.87 10.09
N SER A 313 4.62 2.91 9.95
CA SER A 313 5.51 3.81 10.71
C SER A 313 5.69 5.21 10.13
N ASP A 314 5.09 5.54 9.00
CA ASP A 314 5.16 6.90 8.47
C ASP A 314 3.94 7.71 8.95
N ASP A 315 4.16 8.98 9.38
CA ASP A 315 3.15 9.88 9.98
C ASP A 315 1.84 9.94 9.20
N LYS A 316 1.91 9.76 7.88
CA LYS A 316 0.75 9.75 6.98
C LYS A 316 -0.02 8.43 7.01
N PHE A 317 0.66 7.32 7.28
CA PHE A 317 0.05 5.99 7.28
C PHE A 317 -0.57 5.64 8.63
N ILE A 318 0.04 6.11 9.72
CA ILE A 318 -0.55 6.02 11.07
C ILE A 318 -1.88 6.77 11.08
N LEU A 319 -1.95 7.98 10.55
CA LEU A 319 -3.19 8.75 10.40
C LEU A 319 -4.20 8.05 9.47
N PHE A 320 -3.75 7.44 8.38
CA PHE A 320 -4.62 6.69 7.46
C PHE A 320 -5.13 5.39 8.08
N PHE A 321 -4.27 4.64 8.77
CA PHE A 321 -4.63 3.39 9.45
C PHE A 321 -5.54 3.66 10.66
N PHE A 322 -5.20 4.66 11.50
CA PHE A 322 -6.04 5.09 12.61
C PHE A 322 -7.36 5.72 12.14
N SER A 323 -7.37 6.55 11.09
CA SER A 323 -8.61 7.11 10.56
C SER A 323 -9.51 6.05 9.92
N SER A 324 -8.93 5.06 9.23
CA SER A 324 -9.69 3.93 8.68
C SER A 324 -10.20 2.97 9.77
N PHE A 325 -9.54 2.93 10.93
CA PHE A 325 -9.93 2.11 12.08
C PHE A 325 -10.87 2.81 13.05
N MET A 326 -10.81 4.14 13.16
CA MET A 326 -11.68 4.94 14.04
C MET A 326 -13.03 5.31 13.40
N ILE A 327 -13.25 5.01 12.11
CA ILE A 327 -14.52 5.26 11.40
C ILE A 327 -15.33 3.96 11.25
N ALA A 328 -15.07 2.96 12.05
CA ALA A 328 -15.85 1.72 12.11
C ALA A 328 -16.70 1.69 13.37
#